data_a1d85faf42b3ace4f9fd286489e6213d
#
_entry.id   a1d85faf42b3ace4f9fd286489e6213d
#
_cell.length_a   1.000
_cell.length_b   1.000
_cell.length_c   1.000
_cell.angle_alpha   90.00
_cell.angle_beta   90.00
_cell.angle_gamma   90.00
#
_symmetry.space_group_name_H-M   'P 1'
#
loop_
_entity.id
_entity.type
_entity.pdbx_description
1 polymer ?
#
loop_
_entity_poly.entity_id
_entity_poly.type
_entity_poly.pdbx_seq_one_letter_code
_entity_poly.pdbx_strand_id
1 'polypeptide(L)'
;VLFRSFKYLDSLPNPIIIVETGCLRVKDNFLDGQSTLLFDKYTLSRGNDSKVYTVDINPNSTNICKKVVSSNVEITTDDSVHYLNLLCSNFLKNKTNPSMFYLDSFDVDWRYTYPSAAHHLKELTSITRLLNKNTLIVVDDSPAFGNLTQTEDENKTSWKILNSPAPSIGGKGFLVHEYARHVGANVVFSHYQTAWNGFNN
;
A
#
# COMPACT_ATOMS: atom_id res chain seq x y z
N VAL A 1 1.46 5.80 11.25
CA VAL A 1 0.29 5.54 10.40
C VAL A 1 -0.02 4.05 10.33
N LEU A 2 0.96 3.17 10.10
CA LEU A 2 0.79 1.70 10.08
C LEU A 2 0.14 1.12 11.35
N PHE A 3 0.27 1.79 12.48
CA PHE A 3 -0.42 1.41 13.73
C PHE A 3 -1.94 1.31 13.57
N ARG A 4 -2.55 2.15 12.73
CA ARG A 4 -4.00 2.09 12.46
C ARG A 4 -4.37 0.88 11.62
N SER A 5 -3.50 0.51 10.66
CA SER A 5 -3.65 -0.72 9.88
C SER A 5 -3.58 -1.95 10.78
N PHE A 6 -2.60 -2.03 11.68
CA PHE A 6 -2.47 -3.14 12.61
C PHE A 6 -3.69 -3.25 13.54
N LYS A 7 -4.18 -2.12 14.08
CA LYS A 7 -5.40 -2.11 14.91
C LYS A 7 -6.61 -2.64 14.13
N TYR A 8 -6.72 -2.33 12.85
CA TYR A 8 -7.76 -2.90 11.99
C TYR A 8 -7.57 -4.42 11.81
N LEU A 9 -6.37 -4.84 11.45
CA LEU A 9 -6.03 -6.26 11.25
C LEU A 9 -6.20 -7.10 12.54
N ASP A 10 -6.03 -6.50 13.73
CA ASP A 10 -6.27 -7.16 15.02
C ASP A 10 -7.72 -7.58 15.21
N SER A 11 -8.66 -6.92 14.52
CA SER A 11 -10.08 -7.28 14.55
C SER A 11 -10.44 -8.44 13.60
N LEU A 12 -9.51 -8.84 12.74
CA LEU A 12 -9.72 -9.91 11.75
C LEU A 12 -9.23 -11.27 12.29
N PRO A 13 -9.84 -12.38 11.84
CA PRO A 13 -9.37 -13.71 12.18
C PRO A 13 -8.05 -14.03 11.49
N ASN A 14 -7.27 -14.94 12.08
CA ASN A 14 -6.10 -15.53 11.42
C ASN A 14 -6.53 -16.56 10.35
N PRO A 15 -5.68 -16.80 9.33
CA PRO A 15 -4.39 -16.16 9.10
C PRO A 15 -4.51 -14.74 8.56
N ILE A 16 -3.57 -13.85 8.93
CA ILE A 16 -3.43 -12.53 8.35
C ILE A 16 -2.49 -12.62 7.14
N ILE A 17 -3.02 -12.28 5.97
CA ILE A 17 -2.24 -12.21 4.72
C ILE A 17 -2.12 -10.76 4.28
N ILE A 18 -0.88 -10.28 4.22
CA ILE A 18 -0.54 -8.93 3.77
C ILE A 18 0.13 -9.02 2.41
N VAL A 19 -0.31 -8.19 1.47
CA VAL A 19 0.33 -8.03 0.16
C VAL A 19 0.82 -6.59 0.05
N GLU A 20 2.10 -6.42 -0.24
CA GLU A 20 2.76 -5.12 -0.35
C GLU A 20 3.34 -4.93 -1.74
N THR A 21 3.21 -3.72 -2.30
CA THR A 21 3.95 -3.28 -3.48
C THR A 21 4.94 -2.20 -3.10
N GLY A 22 6.21 -2.33 -3.55
CA GLY A 22 7.34 -1.59 -3.02
C GLY A 22 7.88 -2.22 -1.73
N CYS A 23 9.08 -2.78 -1.74
CA CYS A 23 9.65 -3.40 -0.56
C CYS A 23 10.70 -2.51 0.13
N LEU A 24 11.16 -2.91 1.31
CA LEU A 24 12.25 -2.26 2.03
C LEU A 24 13.48 -2.09 1.15
N ARG A 25 13.90 -0.83 0.93
CA ARG A 25 15.04 -0.45 0.06
C ARG A 25 16.34 -0.24 0.83
N VAL A 26 16.26 0.26 2.05
CA VAL A 26 17.44 0.60 2.88
C VAL A 26 17.25 0.05 4.29
N LYS A 27 18.22 -0.71 4.75
CA LYS A 27 18.22 -1.23 6.12
C LYS A 27 18.40 -0.09 7.13
N ASP A 28 17.67 -0.15 8.24
CA ASP A 28 17.78 0.75 9.40
C ASP A 28 17.52 2.25 9.09
N ASN A 29 16.91 2.55 7.95
CA ASN A 29 16.50 3.90 7.58
C ASN A 29 14.98 4.09 7.75
N PHE A 30 14.55 4.55 8.91
CA PHE A 30 13.11 4.78 9.20
C PHE A 30 12.48 5.96 8.44
N LEU A 31 13.28 6.76 7.73
CA LEU A 31 12.78 7.82 6.85
C LEU A 31 12.43 7.32 5.45
N ASP A 32 12.92 6.14 5.07
CA ASP A 32 12.72 5.52 3.75
C ASP A 32 11.94 4.20 3.86
N GLY A 33 10.87 4.21 4.62
CA GLY A 33 9.92 3.10 4.73
C GLY A 33 10.52 1.81 5.28
N GLN A 34 10.00 1.35 6.39
CA GLN A 34 10.34 0.05 6.98
C GLN A 34 9.08 -0.83 7.03
N SER A 35 8.13 -0.59 6.12
CA SER A 35 6.82 -1.26 6.09
C SER A 35 6.96 -2.77 6.05
N THR A 36 7.78 -3.30 5.12
CA THR A 36 8.00 -4.74 4.98
C THR A 36 8.50 -5.38 6.27
N LEU A 37 9.47 -4.74 6.97
CA LEU A 37 9.98 -5.23 8.25
C LEU A 37 8.90 -5.22 9.35
N LEU A 38 8.07 -4.18 9.39
CA LEU A 38 6.98 -4.09 10.35
C LEU A 38 5.88 -5.12 10.06
N PHE A 39 5.56 -5.37 8.79
CA PHE A 39 4.62 -6.42 8.39
C PHE A 39 5.13 -7.81 8.72
N ASP A 40 6.43 -8.08 8.49
CA ASP A 40 7.08 -9.34 8.91
C ASP A 40 6.92 -9.57 10.41
N LYS A 41 7.31 -8.59 11.23
CA LYS A 41 7.18 -8.69 12.70
C LYS A 41 5.73 -8.86 13.14
N TYR A 42 4.81 -8.13 12.52
CA TYR A 42 3.40 -8.24 12.83
C TYR A 42 2.83 -9.63 12.49
N THR A 43 3.07 -10.12 11.27
CA THR A 43 2.54 -11.43 10.86
C THR A 43 3.16 -12.58 11.66
N LEU A 44 4.46 -12.49 12.03
CA LEU A 44 5.08 -13.44 12.95
C LEU A 44 4.39 -13.44 14.33
N SER A 45 4.02 -12.28 14.86
CA SER A 45 3.32 -12.19 16.15
C SER A 45 1.90 -12.76 16.09
N ARG A 46 1.27 -12.73 14.91
CA ARG A 46 -0.07 -13.31 14.70
C ARG A 46 -0.01 -14.84 14.57
N GLY A 47 1.11 -15.41 14.13
CA GLY A 47 1.26 -16.84 13.92
C GLY A 47 0.24 -17.45 12.96
N ASN A 48 -0.04 -18.75 13.09
CA ASN A 48 -1.12 -19.46 12.39
C ASN A 48 -1.13 -19.23 10.85
N ASP A 49 0.01 -19.42 10.21
CA ASP A 49 0.19 -19.27 8.76
C ASP A 49 -0.02 -17.84 8.22
N SER A 50 0.00 -16.85 9.10
CA SER A 50 0.00 -15.43 8.68
C SER A 50 1.29 -15.11 7.91
N LYS A 51 1.18 -14.38 6.79
CA LYS A 51 2.28 -14.24 5.82
C LYS A 51 2.29 -12.89 5.14
N VAL A 52 3.45 -12.48 4.67
CA VAL A 52 3.63 -11.29 3.83
C VAL A 52 4.07 -11.70 2.42
N TYR A 53 3.49 -11.07 1.42
CA TYR A 53 3.90 -11.15 0.03
C TYR A 53 4.31 -9.74 -0.40
N THR A 54 5.53 -9.56 -0.89
CA THR A 54 6.00 -8.25 -1.34
C THR A 54 6.67 -8.32 -2.70
N VAL A 55 6.51 -7.27 -3.48
CA VAL A 55 7.09 -7.13 -4.81
C VAL A 55 7.77 -5.78 -4.98
N ASP A 56 8.91 -5.77 -5.64
CA ASP A 56 9.58 -4.54 -6.07
C ASP A 56 10.23 -4.77 -7.43
N ILE A 57 10.20 -3.76 -8.29
CA ILE A 57 10.81 -3.85 -9.62
C ILE A 57 12.35 -3.83 -9.55
N ASN A 58 12.91 -3.28 -8.47
CA ASN A 58 14.35 -3.12 -8.31
C ASN A 58 14.98 -4.35 -7.62
N PRO A 59 15.84 -5.12 -8.34
CA PRO A 59 16.49 -6.29 -7.75
C PRO A 59 17.42 -5.95 -6.58
N ASN A 60 17.96 -4.73 -6.49
CA ASN A 60 18.76 -4.32 -5.36
C ASN A 60 17.90 -4.18 -4.09
N SER A 61 16.71 -3.57 -4.19
CA SER A 61 15.74 -3.47 -3.10
C SER A 61 15.34 -4.86 -2.60
N THR A 62 14.93 -5.75 -3.48
CA THR A 62 14.54 -7.12 -3.10
C THR A 62 15.69 -7.91 -2.48
N ASN A 63 16.93 -7.71 -2.94
CA ASN A 63 18.11 -8.35 -2.34
C ASN A 63 18.45 -7.81 -0.95
N ILE A 64 18.23 -6.51 -0.70
CA ILE A 64 18.38 -5.92 0.62
C ILE A 64 17.28 -6.43 1.54
N CYS A 65 16.03 -6.40 1.09
CA CYS A 65 14.87 -6.86 1.82
C CYS A 65 15.05 -8.32 2.29
N LYS A 66 15.48 -9.24 1.41
CA LYS A 66 15.77 -10.66 1.73
C LYS A 66 16.77 -10.86 2.88
N LYS A 67 17.66 -9.90 3.11
CA LYS A 67 18.67 -9.99 4.18
C LYS A 67 18.16 -9.48 5.53
N VAL A 68 17.02 -8.79 5.53
CA VAL A 68 16.50 -8.06 6.71
C VAL A 68 15.28 -8.76 7.31
N VAL A 69 14.41 -9.33 6.46
CA VAL A 69 13.16 -9.96 6.90
C VAL A 69 13.33 -11.47 7.08
N SER A 70 12.38 -12.09 7.74
CA SER A 70 12.34 -13.54 7.96
C SER A 70 11.84 -14.31 6.72
N SER A 71 11.89 -15.65 6.79
CA SER A 71 11.31 -16.53 5.77
C SER A 71 9.77 -16.45 5.68
N ASN A 72 9.14 -15.71 6.57
CA ASN A 72 7.70 -15.47 6.54
C ASN A 72 7.28 -14.46 5.45
N VAL A 73 8.25 -13.75 4.87
CA VAL A 73 8.04 -12.80 3.77
C VAL A 73 8.43 -13.45 2.45
N GLU A 74 7.48 -13.58 1.54
CA GLU A 74 7.73 -13.99 0.15
C GLU A 74 8.03 -12.75 -0.69
N ILE A 75 9.24 -12.70 -1.26
CA ILE A 75 9.75 -11.51 -1.97
C ILE A 75 9.93 -11.83 -3.46
N THR A 76 9.30 -11.05 -4.31
CA THR A 76 9.40 -11.19 -5.77
C THR A 76 10.03 -9.93 -6.38
N THR A 77 10.84 -10.12 -7.43
CA THR A 77 11.32 -9.01 -8.26
C THR A 77 10.53 -9.01 -9.55
N ASP A 78 9.61 -8.05 -9.71
CA ASP A 78 8.73 -7.95 -10.87
C ASP A 78 8.06 -6.55 -10.92
N ASP A 79 7.40 -6.23 -12.03
CA ASP A 79 6.43 -5.14 -12.10
C ASP A 79 5.24 -5.44 -11.16
N SER A 80 4.83 -4.46 -10.36
CA SER A 80 3.80 -4.68 -9.35
C SER A 80 2.43 -5.03 -9.93
N VAL A 81 2.04 -4.42 -11.05
CA VAL A 81 0.76 -4.70 -11.71
C VAL A 81 0.76 -6.10 -12.31
N HIS A 82 1.87 -6.51 -12.95
CA HIS A 82 2.03 -7.87 -13.47
C HIS A 82 1.97 -8.90 -12.34
N TYR A 83 2.75 -8.69 -11.29
CA TYR A 83 2.76 -9.56 -10.11
C TYR A 83 1.38 -9.70 -9.45
N LEU A 84 0.69 -8.58 -9.23
CA LEU A 84 -0.65 -8.60 -8.59
C LEU A 84 -1.68 -9.37 -9.43
N ASN A 85 -1.62 -9.30 -10.76
CA ASN A 85 -2.49 -10.10 -11.63
C ASN A 85 -2.22 -11.61 -11.48
N LEU A 86 -0.93 -12.02 -11.44
CA LEU A 86 -0.55 -13.42 -11.22
C LEU A 86 -0.95 -13.89 -9.82
N LEU A 87 -0.66 -13.09 -8.80
CA LEU A 87 -1.00 -13.39 -7.41
C LEU A 87 -2.51 -13.51 -7.22
N CYS A 88 -3.29 -12.60 -7.82
CA CYS A 88 -4.75 -12.64 -7.80
C CYS A 88 -5.28 -13.99 -8.37
N SER A 89 -4.76 -14.40 -9.50
CA SER A 89 -5.14 -15.66 -10.13
C SER A 89 -4.81 -16.87 -9.25
N ASN A 90 -3.63 -16.86 -8.61
CA ASN A 90 -3.20 -17.91 -7.69
C ASN A 90 -4.06 -17.94 -6.42
N PHE A 91 -4.32 -16.78 -5.81
CA PHE A 91 -5.12 -16.69 -4.58
C PHE A 91 -6.58 -17.11 -4.82
N LEU A 92 -7.17 -16.76 -5.96
CA LEU A 92 -8.51 -17.23 -6.33
C LEU A 92 -8.56 -18.75 -6.47
N LYS A 93 -7.56 -19.36 -7.13
CA LYS A 93 -7.45 -20.82 -7.27
C LYS A 93 -7.33 -21.52 -5.92
N ASN A 94 -6.53 -20.97 -5.01
CA ASN A 94 -6.24 -21.55 -3.70
C ASN A 94 -7.22 -21.09 -2.61
N LYS A 95 -8.22 -20.26 -2.95
CA LYS A 95 -9.18 -19.65 -2.01
C LYS A 95 -8.50 -18.88 -0.87
N THR A 96 -7.37 -18.25 -1.17
CA THR A 96 -6.66 -17.38 -0.23
C THR A 96 -7.29 -16.00 -0.23
N ASN A 97 -7.61 -15.47 0.95
CA ASN A 97 -8.22 -14.15 1.11
C ASN A 97 -7.22 -13.20 1.77
N PRO A 98 -6.64 -12.24 1.03
CA PRO A 98 -5.79 -11.22 1.63
C PRO A 98 -6.55 -10.36 2.63
N SER A 99 -5.92 -10.10 3.78
CA SER A 99 -6.45 -9.21 4.82
C SER A 99 -6.18 -7.74 4.50
N MET A 100 -5.01 -7.47 3.87
CA MET A 100 -4.60 -6.13 3.51
C MET A 100 -3.77 -6.13 2.22
N PHE A 101 -3.98 -5.11 1.40
CA PHE A 101 -3.06 -4.67 0.36
C PHE A 101 -2.48 -3.32 0.75
N TYR A 102 -1.16 -3.21 0.77
CA TYR A 102 -0.41 -1.99 1.00
C TYR A 102 0.30 -1.60 -0.30
N LEU A 103 -0.16 -0.52 -0.93
CA LEU A 103 0.26 -0.10 -2.26
C LEU A 103 1.22 1.09 -2.13
N ASP A 104 2.49 0.87 -2.47
CA ASP A 104 3.57 1.86 -2.32
C ASP A 104 4.69 1.71 -3.37
N SER A 105 4.38 1.20 -4.57
CA SER A 105 5.41 0.81 -5.55
C SER A 105 6.03 1.96 -6.34
N PHE A 106 5.23 2.88 -6.82
CA PHE A 106 5.64 3.93 -7.74
C PHE A 106 5.79 5.25 -6.98
N ASP A 107 7.01 5.77 -6.90
CA ASP A 107 7.29 7.02 -6.18
C ASP A 107 6.47 8.20 -6.75
N VAL A 108 6.04 9.10 -5.86
CA VAL A 108 5.24 10.25 -6.24
C VAL A 108 6.13 11.45 -6.58
N ASP A 109 5.95 12.04 -7.76
CA ASP A 109 6.41 13.41 -8.03
C ASP A 109 5.30 14.39 -7.57
N TRP A 110 5.55 15.10 -6.50
CA TRP A 110 4.57 16.03 -5.90
C TRP A 110 4.20 17.21 -6.79
N ARG A 111 4.99 17.48 -7.84
CA ARG A 111 4.67 18.50 -8.85
C ARG A 111 3.70 17.95 -9.89
N TYR A 112 3.69 16.63 -10.08
CA TYR A 112 2.85 15.96 -11.07
C TYR A 112 2.48 14.55 -10.60
N THR A 113 1.45 14.45 -9.78
CA THR A 113 1.08 13.22 -9.06
C THR A 113 0.32 12.18 -9.89
N TYR A 114 -0.24 12.58 -11.05
CA TYR A 114 -1.12 11.70 -11.84
C TYR A 114 -0.49 10.38 -12.30
N PRO A 115 0.78 10.31 -12.76
CA PRO A 115 1.38 9.03 -13.15
C PRO A 115 1.39 8.02 -12.01
N SER A 116 1.76 8.46 -10.80
CA SER A 116 1.75 7.61 -9.62
C SER A 116 0.32 7.21 -9.22
N ALA A 117 -0.63 8.15 -9.21
CA ALA A 117 -2.03 7.86 -8.92
C ALA A 117 -2.64 6.86 -9.93
N ALA A 118 -2.31 7.01 -11.22
CA ALA A 118 -2.75 6.08 -12.27
C ALA A 118 -2.14 4.69 -12.10
N HIS A 119 -0.88 4.60 -11.66
CA HIS A 119 -0.23 3.33 -11.39
C HIS A 119 -0.93 2.59 -10.23
N HIS A 120 -1.20 3.28 -9.11
CA HIS A 120 -1.89 2.68 -7.96
C HIS A 120 -3.35 2.30 -8.28
N LEU A 121 -4.01 3.01 -9.18
CA LEU A 121 -5.31 2.56 -9.69
C LEU A 121 -5.18 1.26 -10.51
N LYS A 122 -4.12 1.10 -11.31
CA LYS A 122 -3.87 -0.17 -12.03
C LYS A 122 -3.61 -1.32 -11.06
N GLU A 123 -2.83 -1.08 -10.00
CA GLU A 123 -2.61 -2.07 -8.95
C GLU A 123 -3.94 -2.48 -8.30
N LEU A 124 -4.77 -1.52 -7.88
CA LEU A 124 -6.08 -1.79 -7.31
C LEU A 124 -6.95 -2.61 -8.28
N THR A 125 -7.02 -2.22 -9.55
CA THR A 125 -7.87 -2.92 -10.53
C THR A 125 -7.42 -4.35 -10.80
N SER A 126 -6.11 -4.65 -10.63
CA SER A 126 -5.56 -6.00 -10.76
C SER A 126 -6.06 -6.97 -9.67
N ILE A 127 -6.47 -6.45 -8.53
CA ILE A 127 -6.84 -7.24 -7.34
C ILE A 127 -8.34 -7.17 -7.00
N THR A 128 -9.15 -6.41 -7.74
CA THR A 128 -10.59 -6.21 -7.42
C THR A 128 -11.33 -7.52 -7.17
N ARG A 129 -11.01 -8.58 -7.91
CA ARG A 129 -11.64 -9.91 -7.78
C ARG A 129 -11.35 -10.61 -6.44
N LEU A 130 -10.35 -10.16 -5.67
CA LEU A 130 -10.00 -10.68 -4.33
C LEU A 130 -10.60 -9.83 -3.21
N LEU A 131 -11.08 -8.63 -3.53
CA LEU A 131 -11.56 -7.72 -2.51
C LEU A 131 -12.89 -8.20 -1.93
N ASN A 132 -13.02 -8.05 -0.64
CA ASN A 132 -14.25 -8.26 0.10
C ASN A 132 -14.44 -7.15 1.14
N LYS A 133 -15.57 -7.13 1.82
CA LYS A 133 -15.91 -6.08 2.79
C LYS A 133 -14.89 -5.87 3.91
N ASN A 134 -14.06 -6.88 4.21
CA ASN A 134 -13.07 -6.85 5.29
C ASN A 134 -11.65 -6.63 4.77
N THR A 135 -11.41 -6.68 3.46
CA THR A 135 -10.07 -6.43 2.90
C THR A 135 -9.73 -4.95 3.05
N LEU A 136 -8.61 -4.66 3.69
CA LEU A 136 -8.09 -3.29 3.84
C LEU A 136 -7.20 -2.95 2.65
N ILE A 137 -7.51 -1.87 1.95
CA ILE A 137 -6.62 -1.26 0.94
C ILE A 137 -5.97 -0.06 1.58
N VAL A 138 -4.66 -0.01 1.62
CA VAL A 138 -3.88 1.14 2.11
C VAL A 138 -3.01 1.64 0.97
N VAL A 139 -3.02 2.93 0.72
CA VAL A 139 -2.12 3.58 -0.24
C VAL A 139 -1.24 4.57 0.51
N ASP A 140 0.08 4.46 0.34
CA ASP A 140 1.02 5.42 0.92
C ASP A 140 1.00 6.75 0.17
N ASP A 141 1.68 7.75 0.67
CA ASP A 141 1.77 9.07 0.03
C ASP A 141 0.41 9.60 -0.46
N SER A 142 -0.64 9.45 0.35
CA SER A 142 -2.04 9.77 0.02
C SER A 142 -2.61 10.78 1.02
N PRO A 143 -2.07 12.03 1.07
CA PRO A 143 -2.44 13.00 2.09
C PRO A 143 -3.92 13.37 2.04
N ALA A 144 -4.54 13.45 3.23
CA ALA A 144 -5.96 13.72 3.42
C ALA A 144 -6.43 15.12 3.01
N PHE A 145 -5.51 16.03 2.78
CA PHE A 145 -5.79 17.46 2.57
C PHE A 145 -5.38 17.95 1.19
N GLY A 146 -5.30 17.06 0.22
CA GLY A 146 -4.97 17.39 -1.16
C GLY A 146 -3.49 17.19 -1.50
N ASN A 147 -3.09 17.72 -2.63
CA ASN A 147 -1.72 17.57 -3.10
C ASN A 147 -0.76 18.44 -2.28
N LEU A 148 0.33 17.84 -1.85
CA LEU A 148 1.50 18.57 -1.42
C LEU A 148 2.21 19.09 -2.67
N THR A 149 2.55 20.37 -2.71
CA THR A 149 3.47 20.89 -3.71
C THR A 149 4.81 21.24 -3.08
N GLN A 150 5.87 20.85 -3.74
CA GLN A 150 7.19 21.37 -3.44
C GLN A 150 7.25 22.81 -3.96
N THR A 151 7.55 23.77 -3.08
CA THR A 151 7.82 25.15 -3.54
C THR A 151 9.29 25.22 -3.96
N GLU A 152 9.51 25.78 -5.13
CA GLU A 152 10.84 26.07 -5.68
C GLU A 152 11.49 27.26 -4.93
N ASP A 153 11.92 27.03 -3.71
CA ASP A 153 12.89 27.89 -3.06
C ASP A 153 14.22 27.13 -3.08
N GLU A 154 15.20 27.62 -3.82
CA GLU A 154 16.48 26.95 -4.11
C GLU A 154 17.25 26.49 -2.86
N ASN A 155 16.83 26.89 -1.67
CA ASN A 155 17.50 26.63 -0.40
C ASN A 155 16.64 25.96 0.68
N LYS A 156 15.34 25.76 0.46
CA LYS A 156 14.46 25.05 1.42
C LYS A 156 13.35 24.34 0.69
N THR A 157 13.34 23.02 0.76
CA THR A 157 12.17 22.22 0.40
C THR A 157 11.05 22.53 1.37
N SER A 158 10.14 23.40 1.00
CA SER A 158 8.93 23.67 1.76
C SER A 158 7.74 22.98 1.09
N TRP A 159 6.95 22.27 1.89
CA TRP A 159 5.75 21.62 1.42
C TRP A 159 4.57 22.56 1.65
N LYS A 160 3.85 22.90 0.60
CA LYS A 160 2.56 23.59 0.71
C LYS A 160 1.44 22.60 0.41
N ILE A 161 0.44 22.59 1.28
CA ILE A 161 -0.83 21.95 0.98
C ILE A 161 -1.54 22.87 -0.02
N LEU A 162 -1.79 22.37 -1.24
CA LEU A 162 -2.70 23.04 -2.15
C LEU A 162 -4.11 22.89 -1.57
N ASN A 163 -4.70 24.01 -1.16
CA ASN A 163 -6.08 24.04 -0.69
C ASN A 163 -7.00 23.51 -1.80
N SER A 164 -7.46 22.30 -1.64
CA SER A 164 -8.60 21.80 -2.40
C SER A 164 -9.88 22.21 -1.66
N PRO A 165 -10.92 22.68 -2.33
CA PRO A 165 -12.16 23.14 -1.71
C PRO A 165 -12.97 22.03 -1.03
N ALA A 166 -12.54 20.81 -1.07
CA ALA A 166 -13.13 19.66 -0.35
C ALA A 166 -12.03 18.80 0.27
N PRO A 167 -12.31 18.02 1.32
CA PRO A 167 -11.37 17.01 1.78
C PRO A 167 -11.14 16.04 0.63
N SER A 168 -10.09 16.25 -0.12
CA SER A 168 -9.69 15.42 -1.25
C SER A 168 -8.41 14.70 -0.88
N ILE A 169 -8.40 13.40 -1.10
CA ILE A 169 -7.20 12.60 -0.99
C ILE A 169 -6.32 12.88 -2.20
N GLY A 170 -5.06 13.25 -1.95
CA GLY A 170 -4.09 13.55 -3.00
C GLY A 170 -3.09 12.43 -3.23
N GLY A 171 -2.01 12.77 -3.92
CA GLY A 171 -0.87 11.88 -4.14
C GLY A 171 -1.23 10.57 -4.85
N LYS A 172 -0.59 9.49 -4.40
CA LYS A 172 -0.78 8.13 -4.94
C LYS A 172 -2.23 7.66 -4.84
N GLY A 173 -2.96 8.04 -3.77
CA GLY A 173 -4.31 7.57 -3.48
C GLY A 173 -5.43 8.31 -4.21
N PHE A 174 -5.14 9.36 -4.98
CA PHE A 174 -6.17 10.18 -5.59
C PHE A 174 -7.17 9.39 -6.45
N LEU A 175 -6.70 8.64 -7.44
CA LEU A 175 -7.57 7.86 -8.33
C LEU A 175 -8.14 6.61 -7.65
N VAL A 176 -7.43 6.04 -6.69
CA VAL A 176 -7.96 4.97 -5.83
C VAL A 176 -9.14 5.48 -5.02
N HIS A 177 -9.08 6.70 -4.50
CA HIS A 177 -10.19 7.31 -3.77
C HIS A 177 -11.41 7.55 -4.64
N GLU A 178 -11.21 8.05 -5.87
CA GLU A 178 -12.32 8.24 -6.80
C GLU A 178 -13.01 6.90 -7.16
N TYR A 179 -12.22 5.84 -7.37
CA TYR A 179 -12.78 4.50 -7.55
C TYR A 179 -13.52 4.01 -6.30
N ALA A 180 -12.91 4.13 -5.11
CA ALA A 180 -13.52 3.71 -3.86
C ALA A 180 -14.86 4.42 -3.60
N ARG A 181 -14.94 5.72 -3.85
CA ARG A 181 -16.20 6.50 -3.80
C ARG A 181 -17.25 5.95 -4.76
N HIS A 182 -16.84 5.64 -5.98
CA HIS A 182 -17.77 5.15 -7.02
C HIS A 182 -18.40 3.81 -6.64
N VAL A 183 -17.63 2.91 -6.02
CA VAL A 183 -18.13 1.59 -5.59
C VAL A 183 -18.70 1.57 -4.17
N GLY A 184 -18.76 2.71 -3.50
CA GLY A 184 -19.32 2.82 -2.15
C GLY A 184 -18.44 2.26 -1.04
N ALA A 185 -17.12 2.17 -1.26
CA ALA A 185 -16.17 1.77 -0.21
C ALA A 185 -16.01 2.86 0.86
N ASN A 186 -15.69 2.45 2.08
CA ASN A 186 -15.56 3.35 3.23
C ASN A 186 -14.11 3.75 3.46
N VAL A 187 -13.86 5.01 3.77
CA VAL A 187 -12.56 5.45 4.31
C VAL A 187 -12.46 5.00 5.76
N VAL A 188 -11.49 4.14 6.07
CA VAL A 188 -11.24 3.64 7.43
C VAL A 188 -10.40 4.63 8.23
N PHE A 189 -9.36 5.17 7.62
CA PHE A 189 -8.58 6.28 8.14
C PHE A 189 -7.92 7.04 6.98
N SER A 190 -7.61 8.30 7.24
CA SER A 190 -6.86 9.14 6.30
C SER A 190 -5.98 10.11 7.08
N HIS A 191 -4.72 10.24 6.65
CA HIS A 191 -3.73 11.20 7.12
C HIS A 191 -2.67 11.39 6.03
N TYR A 192 -1.46 10.91 6.19
CA TYR A 192 -0.43 10.82 5.15
C TYR A 192 -0.63 9.57 4.27
N GLN A 193 -1.13 8.51 4.86
CA GLN A 193 -1.64 7.32 4.18
C GLN A 193 -3.15 7.31 4.29
N THR A 194 -3.82 6.77 3.29
CA THR A 194 -5.27 6.58 3.34
C THR A 194 -5.61 5.10 3.17
N ALA A 195 -6.61 4.66 3.91
CA ALA A 195 -7.09 3.29 3.88
C ALA A 195 -8.60 3.21 3.65
N TRP A 196 -8.99 2.21 2.88
CA TRP A 196 -10.39 1.91 2.54
C TRP A 196 -10.72 0.45 2.81
N ASN A 197 -11.98 0.19 3.09
CA ASN A 197 -12.59 -1.14 3.13
C ASN A 197 -14.00 -1.11 2.54
N GLY A 198 -14.70 -2.24 2.61
CA GLY A 198 -16.10 -2.29 2.16
C GLY A 198 -16.25 -2.39 0.64
N PHE A 199 -15.20 -2.82 -0.08
CA PHE A 199 -15.32 -3.14 -1.48
C PHE A 199 -16.23 -4.37 -1.61
N ASN A 200 -17.41 -4.17 -2.20
CA ASN A 200 -18.36 -5.24 -2.49
C ASN A 200 -18.24 -5.57 -4.00
N ASN A 201 -17.77 -6.75 -4.30
CA ASN A 201 -17.84 -7.32 -5.65
C ASN A 201 -19.15 -8.05 -5.83
#